data_182529bc1168688b482947ece22d8b3b
#
_entry.id   182529bc1168688b482947ece22d8b3b
#
_cell.length_a   1.000
_cell.length_b   1.000
_cell.length_c   1.000
_cell.angle_alpha   90.00
_cell.angle_beta   90.00
_cell.angle_gamma   90.00
#
_symmetry.space_group_name_H-M   'P 1'
#
loop_
_entity.id
_entity.type
_entity.pdbx_description
1 polymer ?
#
loop_
_entity_poly.entity_id
_entity_poly.type
_entity_poly.pdbx_seq_one_letter_code
_entity_poly.pdbx_strand_id
1 'polypeptide(L)'
;NPFTGLSTNTPTEWHRLTMAVLAAGGDPTNVGGHDLIADGTYNCLAGDPSNQGMNGAAWALLALDSNGYEVPAEAEYTREKLINDILKKEVPGGGWSMNDTARTLEVDITAMVVYALAPHASENPDVQATLDRALKVLRDEISEDGDYASGSDYNCESTAQVIIALTSMGIDPTTVTNASSGKN
;
A
#
# COMPACT_ATOMS: atom_id res chain seq x y z
N ASN A 1 -9.22 -15.56 -24.44
CA ASN A 1 -8.44 -15.28 -23.25
C ASN A 1 -9.16 -14.20 -22.44
N PRO A 2 -9.72 -14.48 -21.24
CA PRO A 2 -10.41 -13.48 -20.44
C PRO A 2 -9.50 -12.32 -20.00
N PHE A 3 -8.18 -12.47 -20.11
CA PHE A 3 -7.17 -11.49 -19.73
C PHE A 3 -6.60 -10.68 -20.91
N THR A 4 -7.20 -10.73 -22.10
CA THR A 4 -6.72 -9.94 -23.25
C THR A 4 -6.77 -8.42 -23.03
N GLY A 5 -7.31 -7.95 -21.90
CA GLY A 5 -7.36 -6.54 -21.53
C GLY A 5 -6.45 -6.14 -20.37
N LEU A 6 -5.79 -7.09 -19.66
CA LEU A 6 -4.86 -6.75 -18.59
C LEU A 6 -3.50 -6.32 -19.15
N SER A 7 -2.96 -5.26 -18.59
CA SER A 7 -1.64 -4.75 -18.96
C SER A 7 -0.53 -5.74 -18.58
N THR A 8 0.47 -5.87 -19.44
CA THR A 8 1.72 -6.57 -19.13
C THR A 8 2.79 -5.62 -18.55
N ASN A 9 2.43 -4.35 -18.31
CA ASN A 9 3.33 -3.34 -17.74
C ASN A 9 2.74 -2.63 -16.52
N THR A 10 1.58 -3.10 -16.04
CA THR A 10 0.84 -2.47 -14.93
C THR A 10 0.45 -3.53 -13.90
N PRO A 11 1.41 -4.04 -13.11
CA PRO A 11 1.17 -5.12 -12.15
C PRO A 11 0.08 -4.77 -11.12
N THR A 12 -0.15 -3.52 -10.78
CA THR A 12 -1.22 -3.12 -9.86
C THR A 12 -2.63 -3.45 -10.37
N GLU A 13 -2.85 -3.61 -11.68
CA GLU A 13 -4.14 -4.10 -12.21
C GLU A 13 -4.38 -5.55 -11.76
N TRP A 14 -3.35 -6.38 -11.79
CA TRP A 14 -3.41 -7.78 -11.36
C TRP A 14 -3.62 -7.88 -9.85
N HIS A 15 -2.92 -7.06 -9.08
CA HIS A 15 -3.07 -7.02 -7.62
C HIS A 15 -4.48 -6.59 -7.21
N ARG A 16 -5.05 -5.55 -7.86
CA ARG A 16 -6.42 -5.11 -7.61
C ARG A 16 -7.44 -6.18 -8.01
N LEU A 17 -7.20 -6.88 -9.14
CA LEU A 17 -8.06 -7.99 -9.55
C LEU A 17 -7.99 -9.14 -8.54
N THR A 18 -6.81 -9.44 -8.00
CA THR A 18 -6.64 -10.40 -6.89
C THR A 18 -7.56 -10.06 -5.73
N MET A 19 -7.53 -8.81 -5.26
CA MET A 19 -8.37 -8.36 -4.16
C MET A 19 -9.87 -8.45 -4.49
N ALA A 20 -10.25 -8.08 -5.72
CA ALA A 20 -11.64 -8.16 -6.17
C ALA A 20 -12.15 -9.61 -6.26
N VAL A 21 -11.34 -10.53 -6.75
CA VAL A 21 -11.67 -11.96 -6.82
C VAL A 21 -11.87 -12.54 -5.43
N LEU A 22 -10.96 -12.21 -4.49
CA LEU A 22 -11.10 -12.63 -3.08
C LEU A 22 -12.37 -12.07 -2.44
N ALA A 23 -12.65 -10.78 -2.63
CA ALA A 23 -13.84 -10.14 -2.09
C ALA A 23 -15.13 -10.75 -2.64
N ALA A 24 -15.09 -11.29 -3.87
CA ALA A 24 -16.19 -12.03 -4.48
C ALA A 24 -16.26 -13.51 -4.03
N GLY A 25 -15.35 -13.98 -3.17
CA GLY A 25 -15.27 -15.37 -2.70
C GLY A 25 -14.65 -16.33 -3.73
N GLY A 26 -13.93 -15.79 -4.74
CA GLY A 26 -13.22 -16.56 -5.75
C GLY A 26 -11.80 -16.92 -5.32
N ASP A 27 -11.14 -17.72 -6.16
CA ASP A 27 -9.74 -18.14 -5.99
C ASP A 27 -8.85 -17.39 -7.00
N PRO A 28 -8.01 -16.42 -6.56
CA PRO A 28 -7.16 -15.68 -7.46
C PRO A 28 -5.96 -16.48 -8.01
N THR A 29 -5.69 -17.66 -7.46
CA THR A 29 -4.62 -18.54 -8.00
C THR A 29 -5.06 -19.30 -9.24
N ASN A 30 -6.35 -19.24 -9.60
CA ASN A 30 -6.87 -19.90 -10.79
C ASN A 30 -8.03 -19.11 -11.42
N VAL A 31 -7.73 -17.99 -12.02
CA VAL A 31 -8.72 -17.16 -12.73
C VAL A 31 -8.53 -17.30 -14.25
N GLY A 32 -9.40 -18.08 -14.90
CA GLY A 32 -9.32 -18.31 -16.33
C GLY A 32 -8.00 -19.00 -16.78
N GLY A 33 -7.38 -19.77 -15.91
CA GLY A 33 -6.10 -20.47 -16.14
C GLY A 33 -4.86 -19.63 -15.82
N HIS A 34 -5.03 -18.50 -15.17
CA HIS A 34 -3.95 -17.63 -14.67
C HIS A 34 -3.91 -17.63 -13.14
N ASP A 35 -2.71 -17.65 -12.58
CA ASP A 35 -2.44 -17.37 -11.17
C ASP A 35 -2.13 -15.87 -11.03
N LEU A 36 -3.13 -15.09 -10.56
CA LEU A 36 -2.98 -13.64 -10.43
C LEU A 36 -1.92 -13.25 -9.40
N ILE A 37 -1.66 -14.11 -8.41
CA ILE A 37 -0.64 -13.87 -7.39
C ILE A 37 0.76 -14.04 -7.98
N ALA A 38 1.00 -15.21 -8.59
CA ALA A 38 2.28 -15.52 -9.20
C ALA A 38 2.59 -14.60 -10.38
N ASP A 39 1.66 -14.50 -11.32
CA ASP A 39 1.84 -13.74 -12.57
C ASP A 39 1.86 -12.24 -12.33
N GLY A 40 1.12 -11.76 -11.33
CA GLY A 40 1.08 -10.34 -10.95
C GLY A 40 2.28 -9.90 -10.12
N THR A 41 2.96 -10.80 -9.40
CA THR A 41 4.00 -10.43 -8.45
C THR A 41 5.35 -11.05 -8.78
N TYR A 42 5.55 -12.34 -8.46
CA TYR A 42 6.91 -12.91 -8.48
C TYR A 42 7.32 -13.54 -9.82
N ASN A 43 6.39 -13.88 -10.70
CA ASN A 43 6.70 -14.26 -12.08
C ASN A 43 6.85 -13.06 -13.02
N CYS A 44 6.49 -11.85 -12.57
CA CYS A 44 6.56 -10.59 -13.31
C CYS A 44 5.90 -10.63 -14.70
N LEU A 45 4.92 -11.50 -14.92
CA LEU A 45 4.19 -11.57 -16.20
C LEU A 45 3.39 -10.29 -16.46
N ALA A 46 2.91 -9.67 -15.38
CA ALA A 46 2.24 -8.38 -15.40
C ALA A 46 3.20 -7.17 -15.47
N GLY A 47 4.50 -7.42 -15.59
CA GLY A 47 5.56 -6.43 -15.45
C GLY A 47 6.17 -6.39 -14.05
N ASP A 48 7.28 -5.68 -13.94
CA ASP A 48 8.01 -5.51 -12.69
C ASP A 48 7.22 -4.59 -11.72
N PRO A 49 6.92 -5.03 -10.49
CA PRO A 49 6.25 -4.18 -9.49
C PRO A 49 6.95 -2.83 -9.27
N SER A 50 8.28 -2.75 -9.38
CA SER A 50 9.03 -1.52 -9.22
C SER A 50 8.74 -0.45 -10.30
N ASN A 51 8.22 -0.85 -11.46
CA ASN A 51 7.90 0.07 -12.56
C ASN A 51 6.75 1.05 -12.24
N GLN A 52 5.99 0.79 -11.18
CA GLN A 52 4.89 1.66 -10.74
C GLN A 52 5.20 2.42 -9.45
N GLY A 53 6.50 2.64 -9.18
CA GLY A 53 6.94 3.37 -7.99
C GLY A 53 6.44 2.69 -6.70
N MET A 54 6.09 3.49 -5.72
CA MET A 54 5.61 2.99 -4.42
C MET A 54 4.31 2.19 -4.53
N ASN A 55 3.42 2.54 -5.48
CA ASN A 55 2.17 1.78 -5.70
C ASN A 55 2.44 0.31 -6.01
N GLY A 56 3.42 0.03 -6.87
CA GLY A 56 3.71 -1.33 -7.28
C GLY A 56 4.12 -2.22 -6.11
N ALA A 57 5.05 -1.75 -5.29
CA ALA A 57 5.53 -2.49 -4.12
C ALA A 57 4.44 -2.69 -3.05
N ALA A 58 3.68 -1.63 -2.73
CA ALA A 58 2.61 -1.69 -1.74
C ALA A 58 1.47 -2.63 -2.17
N TRP A 59 0.99 -2.51 -3.42
CA TRP A 59 -0.05 -3.40 -3.93
C TRP A 59 0.40 -4.85 -4.07
N ALA A 60 1.68 -5.10 -4.43
CA ALA A 60 2.24 -6.44 -4.46
C ALA A 60 2.23 -7.07 -3.06
N LEU A 61 2.65 -6.33 -2.04
CA LEU A 61 2.64 -6.80 -0.64
C LEU A 61 1.21 -7.09 -0.18
N LEU A 62 0.27 -6.17 -0.43
CA LEU A 62 -1.16 -6.37 -0.12
C LEU A 62 -1.74 -7.62 -0.79
N ALA A 63 -1.42 -7.86 -2.06
CA ALA A 63 -1.88 -9.04 -2.77
C ALA A 63 -1.33 -10.33 -2.16
N LEU A 64 -0.04 -10.38 -1.82
CA LEU A 64 0.58 -11.53 -1.17
C LEU A 64 -0.03 -11.81 0.21
N ASP A 65 -0.33 -10.77 0.97
CA ASP A 65 -0.82 -10.89 2.36
C ASP A 65 -2.32 -11.14 2.45
N SER A 66 -3.07 -10.83 1.40
CA SER A 66 -4.54 -10.88 1.39
C SER A 66 -5.13 -12.23 1.80
N ASN A 67 -4.39 -13.31 1.61
CA ASN A 67 -4.73 -14.66 2.09
C ASN A 67 -3.48 -15.46 2.49
N GLY A 68 -2.37 -14.78 2.84
CA GLY A 68 -1.14 -15.41 3.28
C GLY A 68 -0.49 -16.31 2.22
N TYR A 69 -0.51 -15.90 0.94
CA TYR A 69 0.03 -16.70 -0.15
C TYR A 69 1.51 -17.00 0.02
N GLU A 70 1.90 -18.25 -0.21
CA GLU A 70 3.30 -18.64 -0.22
C GLU A 70 4.02 -18.06 -1.44
N VAL A 71 5.25 -17.63 -1.24
CA VAL A 71 6.14 -17.12 -2.29
C VAL A 71 7.36 -18.02 -2.36
N PRO A 72 7.76 -18.52 -3.54
CA PRO A 72 9.00 -19.29 -3.68
C PRO A 72 10.20 -18.53 -3.12
N ALA A 73 11.07 -19.22 -2.39
CA ALA A 73 12.23 -18.59 -1.74
C ALA A 73 13.22 -17.95 -2.73
N GLU A 74 13.27 -18.49 -3.95
CA GLU A 74 14.09 -18.00 -5.06
C GLU A 74 13.43 -16.88 -5.87
N ALA A 75 12.20 -16.50 -5.55
CA ALA A 75 11.50 -15.44 -6.26
C ALA A 75 12.19 -14.09 -6.10
N GLU A 76 12.20 -13.30 -7.16
CA GLU A 76 12.79 -11.96 -7.12
C GLU A 76 12.03 -11.03 -6.17
N TYR A 77 10.69 -11.12 -6.14
CA TYR A 77 9.81 -10.31 -5.31
C TYR A 77 9.22 -11.15 -4.17
N THR A 78 10.02 -11.34 -3.11
CA THR A 78 9.54 -11.88 -1.83
C THR A 78 8.94 -10.78 -0.96
N ARG A 79 8.17 -11.14 0.07
CA ARG A 79 7.68 -10.17 1.08
C ARG A 79 8.81 -9.36 1.70
N GLU A 80 9.88 -10.04 2.09
CA GLU A 80 11.05 -9.38 2.69
C GLU A 80 11.66 -8.34 1.73
N LYS A 81 11.82 -8.69 0.45
CA LYS A 81 12.32 -7.74 -0.55
C LYS A 81 11.39 -6.56 -0.72
N LEU A 82 10.08 -6.78 -0.86
CA LEU A 82 9.10 -5.70 -1.00
C LEU A 82 9.11 -4.77 0.21
N ILE A 83 9.12 -5.32 1.43
CA ILE A 83 9.21 -4.53 2.66
C ILE A 83 10.51 -3.71 2.67
N ASN A 84 11.66 -4.34 2.41
CA ASN A 84 12.94 -3.64 2.40
C ASN A 84 13.00 -2.53 1.34
N ASP A 85 12.40 -2.74 0.17
CA ASP A 85 12.36 -1.73 -0.89
C ASP A 85 11.43 -0.56 -0.51
N ILE A 86 10.33 -0.84 0.18
CA ILE A 86 9.44 0.19 0.74
C ILE A 86 10.17 1.02 1.81
N LEU A 87 10.82 0.36 2.77
CA LEU A 87 11.54 1.06 3.86
C LEU A 87 12.64 1.98 3.34
N LYS A 88 13.38 1.57 2.31
CA LYS A 88 14.45 2.37 1.69
C LYS A 88 13.97 3.64 1.01
N LYS A 89 12.70 3.70 0.63
CA LYS A 89 12.09 4.82 -0.11
C LYS A 89 11.33 5.80 0.79
N GLU A 90 11.41 5.63 2.11
CA GLU A 90 10.85 6.60 3.05
C GLU A 90 11.46 7.99 2.80
N VAL A 91 10.62 9.02 2.68
CA VAL A 91 11.11 10.40 2.50
C VAL A 91 11.64 10.98 3.81
N PRO A 92 12.52 12.00 3.76
CA PRO A 92 13.03 12.63 4.98
C PRO A 92 11.89 13.18 5.87
N GLY A 93 11.82 12.71 7.09
CA GLY A 93 10.79 13.10 8.05
C GLY A 93 9.64 12.11 8.21
N GLY A 94 9.54 11.16 7.32
CA GLY A 94 8.51 10.09 7.37
C GLY A 94 7.54 10.13 6.20
N GLY A 95 6.94 8.97 5.90
CA GLY A 95 5.99 8.79 4.80
C GLY A 95 6.63 8.51 3.44
N TRP A 96 5.81 8.47 2.40
CA TRP A 96 6.22 8.09 1.03
C TRP A 96 5.55 8.96 -0.02
N SER A 97 6.13 8.93 -1.22
CA SER A 97 5.58 9.51 -2.44
C SER A 97 5.55 8.49 -3.55
N MET A 98 4.73 8.72 -4.56
CA MET A 98 4.73 7.95 -5.80
C MET A 98 6.09 8.00 -6.50
N ASN A 99 6.75 9.14 -6.44
CA ASN A 99 8.04 9.36 -7.09
C ASN A 99 9.18 9.02 -6.13
N ASP A 100 9.99 8.03 -6.49
CA ASP A 100 11.15 7.55 -5.73
C ASP A 100 12.22 8.62 -5.45
N THR A 101 12.21 9.73 -6.17
CA THR A 101 13.13 10.87 -5.98
C THR A 101 12.53 12.03 -5.19
N ALA A 102 11.27 11.92 -4.80
CA ALA A 102 10.58 12.95 -4.02
C ALA A 102 11.23 13.14 -2.64
N ARG A 103 11.09 14.34 -2.11
CA ARG A 103 11.56 14.70 -0.78
C ARG A 103 10.42 15.02 0.18
N THR A 104 9.20 15.02 -0.34
CA THR A 104 7.96 15.29 0.41
C THR A 104 7.02 14.12 0.24
N LEU A 105 6.28 13.81 1.28
CA LEU A 105 5.28 12.75 1.25
C LEU A 105 4.06 13.16 0.39
N GLU A 106 3.32 12.14 -0.05
CA GLU A 106 1.94 12.23 -0.50
C GLU A 106 1.06 11.46 0.49
N VAL A 107 -0.02 12.07 0.94
CA VAL A 107 -0.86 11.54 2.03
C VAL A 107 -1.45 10.18 1.66
N ASP A 108 -2.05 10.07 0.49
CA ASP A 108 -2.69 8.85 0.00
C ASP A 108 -1.69 7.69 -0.21
N ILE A 109 -0.50 8.01 -0.76
CA ILE A 109 0.58 7.02 -0.91
C ILE A 109 1.10 6.57 0.46
N THR A 110 1.31 7.52 1.37
CA THR A 110 1.74 7.22 2.74
C THR A 110 0.73 6.32 3.44
N ALA A 111 -0.55 6.66 3.37
CA ALA A 111 -1.62 5.87 3.98
C ALA A 111 -1.70 4.46 3.39
N MET A 112 -1.59 4.31 2.07
CA MET A 112 -1.57 3.01 1.42
C MET A 112 -0.39 2.15 1.89
N VAL A 113 0.80 2.73 2.01
CA VAL A 113 1.98 2.03 2.51
C VAL A 113 1.84 1.63 3.97
N VAL A 114 1.28 2.50 4.83
CA VAL A 114 0.95 2.15 6.22
C VAL A 114 0.05 0.92 6.25
N TYR A 115 -1.01 0.89 5.44
CA TYR A 115 -1.90 -0.26 5.36
C TYR A 115 -1.17 -1.53 4.92
N ALA A 116 -0.28 -1.45 3.91
CA ALA A 116 0.47 -2.59 3.42
C ALA A 116 1.50 -3.12 4.44
N LEU A 117 2.13 -2.25 5.23
CA LEU A 117 3.14 -2.62 6.22
C LEU A 117 2.57 -3.04 7.58
N ALA A 118 1.33 -2.64 7.91
CA ALA A 118 0.73 -2.86 9.23
C ALA A 118 0.80 -4.32 9.73
N PRO A 119 0.55 -5.36 8.90
CA PRO A 119 0.65 -6.75 9.34
C PRO A 119 2.06 -7.16 9.79
N HIS A 120 3.10 -6.47 9.33
CA HIS A 120 4.50 -6.81 9.58
C HIS A 120 5.12 -6.04 10.76
N ALA A 121 4.38 -5.13 11.38
CA ALA A 121 4.86 -4.26 12.45
C ALA A 121 5.37 -5.04 13.67
N SER A 122 4.62 -6.06 14.10
CA SER A 122 4.95 -6.82 15.31
C SER A 122 6.19 -7.71 15.19
N GLU A 123 6.57 -8.10 13.97
CA GLU A 123 7.68 -9.01 13.69
C GLU A 123 8.95 -8.29 13.23
N ASN A 124 8.82 -7.03 12.80
CA ASN A 124 9.93 -6.25 12.27
C ASN A 124 10.01 -4.86 12.95
N PRO A 125 10.98 -4.64 13.86
CA PRO A 125 11.15 -3.36 14.56
C PRO A 125 11.39 -2.15 13.64
N ASP A 126 12.03 -2.36 12.48
CA ASP A 126 12.27 -1.27 11.52
C ASP A 126 10.96 -0.86 10.84
N VAL A 127 10.09 -1.82 10.55
CA VAL A 127 8.73 -1.55 10.07
C VAL A 127 7.95 -0.77 11.11
N GLN A 128 7.94 -1.20 12.37
CA GLN A 128 7.23 -0.49 13.44
C GLN A 128 7.73 0.95 13.58
N ALA A 129 9.05 1.15 13.63
CA ALA A 129 9.63 2.48 13.78
C ALA A 129 9.28 3.41 12.59
N THR A 130 9.23 2.86 11.37
CA THR A 130 8.84 3.61 10.18
C THR A 130 7.35 3.95 10.19
N LEU A 131 6.50 3.01 10.60
CA LEU A 131 5.06 3.24 10.77
C LEU A 131 4.76 4.32 11.82
N ASP A 132 5.50 4.34 12.93
CA ASP A 132 5.35 5.37 13.96
C ASP A 132 5.64 6.77 13.39
N ARG A 133 6.67 6.92 12.52
CA ARG A 133 6.96 8.18 11.83
C ARG A 133 5.87 8.54 10.83
N ALA A 134 5.41 7.56 10.05
CA ALA A 134 4.35 7.77 9.07
C ALA A 134 3.02 8.20 9.72
N LEU A 135 2.63 7.56 10.82
CA LEU A 135 1.43 7.95 11.58
C LEU A 135 1.55 9.35 12.15
N LYS A 136 2.77 9.74 12.59
CA LYS A 136 3.00 11.10 13.08
C LYS A 136 2.81 12.12 11.96
N VAL A 137 3.41 11.92 10.80
CA VAL A 137 3.26 12.89 9.69
C VAL A 137 1.83 12.92 9.15
N LEU A 138 1.12 11.78 9.08
CA LEU A 138 -0.30 11.77 8.72
C LEU A 138 -1.15 12.60 9.70
N ARG A 139 -0.85 12.53 11.00
CA ARG A 139 -1.52 13.38 12.00
C ARG A 139 -1.22 14.86 11.81
N ASP A 140 0.00 15.20 11.39
CA ASP A 140 0.41 16.58 11.15
C ASP A 140 -0.22 17.16 9.85
N GLU A 141 -0.63 16.30 8.91
CA GLU A 141 -1.26 16.67 7.62
C GLU A 141 -2.79 16.83 7.68
N ILE A 142 -3.45 16.50 8.80
CA ILE A 142 -4.90 16.68 8.94
C ILE A 142 -5.27 18.17 8.89
N SER A 143 -6.23 18.53 8.06
CA SER A 143 -6.68 19.92 7.91
C SER A 143 -7.44 20.44 9.15
N GLU A 144 -7.69 21.76 9.19
CA GLU A 144 -8.55 22.33 10.22
C GLU A 144 -10.01 21.83 10.17
N ASP A 145 -10.44 21.29 9.05
CA ASP A 145 -11.78 20.70 8.85
C ASP A 145 -11.85 19.20 9.11
N GLY A 146 -10.68 18.54 9.37
CA GLY A 146 -10.61 17.13 9.70
C GLY A 146 -10.41 16.20 8.50
N ASP A 147 -10.19 16.76 7.31
CA ASP A 147 -9.94 16.00 6.07
C ASP A 147 -8.47 16.02 5.66
N TYR A 148 -8.16 15.33 4.57
CA TYR A 148 -6.82 15.22 4.01
C TYR A 148 -6.77 15.65 2.54
N ALA A 149 -5.64 16.24 2.15
CA ALA A 149 -5.39 16.64 0.78
C ALA A 149 -4.51 15.64 0.03
N SER A 150 -4.70 15.55 -1.29
CA SER A 150 -3.71 15.04 -2.22
C SER A 150 -3.26 16.17 -3.13
N GLY A 151 -2.03 16.61 -2.98
CA GLY A 151 -1.56 17.85 -3.61
C GLY A 151 -2.22 19.10 -3.01
N SER A 152 -2.88 19.91 -3.87
CA SER A 152 -3.55 21.15 -3.45
C SER A 152 -5.02 20.97 -3.06
N ASP A 153 -5.61 19.83 -3.36
CA ASP A 153 -7.05 19.63 -3.27
C ASP A 153 -7.39 18.61 -2.19
N TYR A 154 -8.23 19.03 -1.25
CA TYR A 154 -8.83 18.12 -0.28
C TYR A 154 -9.82 17.20 -0.99
N ASN A 155 -9.74 15.89 -0.72
CA ASN A 155 -10.63 14.93 -1.35
C ASN A 155 -10.96 13.76 -0.42
N CYS A 156 -12.12 13.16 -0.67
CA CYS A 156 -12.61 12.05 0.16
C CYS A 156 -11.78 10.78 -0.02
N GLU A 157 -11.08 10.62 -1.13
CA GLU A 157 -10.24 9.45 -1.42
C GLU A 157 -9.02 9.41 -0.50
N SER A 158 -8.31 10.55 -0.34
CA SER A 158 -7.17 10.65 0.57
C SER A 158 -7.59 10.43 2.03
N THR A 159 -8.71 11.03 2.43
CA THR A 159 -9.29 10.83 3.76
C THR A 159 -9.66 9.35 3.99
N ALA A 160 -10.29 8.69 3.02
CA ALA A 160 -10.63 7.28 3.10
C ALA A 160 -9.38 6.39 3.23
N GLN A 161 -8.32 6.69 2.49
CA GLN A 161 -7.04 5.96 2.61
C GLN A 161 -6.43 6.08 4.01
N VAL A 162 -6.47 7.28 4.60
CA VAL A 162 -5.98 7.47 5.98
C VAL A 162 -6.84 6.73 6.99
N ILE A 163 -8.16 6.70 6.84
CA ILE A 163 -9.05 5.89 7.68
C ILE A 163 -8.66 4.41 7.63
N ILE A 164 -8.39 3.87 6.44
CA ILE A 164 -7.94 2.47 6.28
C ILE A 164 -6.60 2.25 6.97
N ALA A 165 -5.63 3.16 6.79
CA ALA A 165 -4.32 3.09 7.43
C ALA A 165 -4.42 3.08 8.96
N LEU A 166 -5.16 4.02 9.54
CA LEU A 166 -5.35 4.10 10.99
C LEU A 166 -6.02 2.83 11.54
N THR A 167 -7.08 2.37 10.86
CA THR A 167 -7.80 1.16 11.26
C THR A 167 -6.92 -0.08 11.20
N SER A 168 -6.06 -0.20 10.19
CA SER A 168 -5.11 -1.33 10.09
C SER A 168 -4.08 -1.36 11.22
N MET A 169 -3.79 -0.20 11.80
CA MET A 169 -2.94 -0.04 12.97
C MET A 169 -3.69 -0.15 14.31
N GLY A 170 -5.01 -0.48 14.28
CA GLY A 170 -5.85 -0.55 15.47
C GLY A 170 -6.16 0.81 16.10
N ILE A 171 -5.97 1.90 15.36
CA ILE A 171 -6.27 3.26 15.80
C ILE A 171 -7.69 3.62 15.37
N ASP A 172 -8.51 4.11 16.30
CA ASP A 172 -9.84 4.64 15.98
C ASP A 172 -9.69 6.00 15.26
N PRO A 173 -10.07 6.10 13.97
CA PRO A 173 -9.92 7.34 13.19
C PRO A 173 -10.63 8.53 13.83
N THR A 174 -11.72 8.30 14.56
CA THR A 174 -12.47 9.38 15.22
C THR A 174 -11.72 10.03 16.39
N THR A 175 -10.62 9.43 16.81
CA THR A 175 -9.74 9.98 17.89
C THR A 175 -8.57 10.80 17.34
N VAL A 176 -8.36 10.80 16.03
CA VAL A 176 -7.30 11.57 15.38
C VAL A 176 -7.85 12.91 14.94
N THR A 177 -7.39 13.98 15.58
CA THR A 177 -7.92 15.32 15.37
C THR A 177 -6.82 16.31 15.01
N ASN A 178 -7.18 17.34 14.26
CA ASN A 178 -6.31 18.51 14.07
C ASN A 178 -6.04 19.19 15.40
N ALA A 179 -4.77 19.50 15.69
CA ALA A 179 -4.36 20.04 16.98
C ALA A 179 -4.92 21.45 17.26
N SER A 180 -5.25 22.22 16.22
CA SER A 180 -5.74 23.60 16.35
C SER A 180 -7.25 23.67 16.43
N SER A 181 -7.97 22.92 15.58
CA SER A 181 -9.45 22.99 15.50
C SER A 181 -10.15 21.94 16.35
N GLY A 182 -9.47 20.84 16.68
CA GLY A 182 -10.07 19.69 17.36
C GLY A 182 -11.02 18.86 16.48
N LYS A 183 -11.12 19.14 15.18
CA LYS A 183 -11.90 18.35 14.22
C LYS A 183 -11.14 17.11 13.74
N ASN A 184 -11.89 16.09 13.36
CA ASN A 184 -11.43 14.81 12.80
C ASN A 184 -12.20 14.44 11.54
#